data_ecb01b75cc10f8520eb80f00700818ea
#
_entry.id   ecb01b75cc10f8520eb80f00700818ea
#
_cell.length_a   1.000
_cell.length_b   1.000
_cell.length_c   1.000
_cell.angle_alpha   90.00
_cell.angle_beta   90.00
_cell.angle_gamma   90.00
#
_symmetry.space_group_name_H-M   'P 1'
#
loop_
_entity.id
_entity.type
_entity.pdbx_description
1 polymer ?
#
loop_
_entity_poly.entity_id
_entity_poly.type
_entity_poly.pdbx_seq_one_letter_code
_entity_poly.pdbx_strand_id
1 'polypeptide(L)'
;MQPSATPALPPFPGPGSRYTPPFNFVRWLQENEALLKPPVGNRQIWQDTDFIVTVVGGPNARTDFHDDPCEEFFWQFRGNASLKIRDESGFHDVALREGDVFLLPPHVRHSPQRPEAGSLCLVIERTRPDGAIDGFEWYCAACDALVHRIDVELRSIVDDLPTAYGRFYERPDEARRCPSCGTVHPGRDWQAWHAALAARIRSSSSSSR
;
A
#
# COMPACT_ATOMS: atom_id res chain seq x y z
N MET A 1 13.49 -10.68 27.38
CA MET A 1 13.84 -10.71 25.95
C MET A 1 14.30 -9.31 25.59
N GLN A 2 15.56 -9.12 25.28
CA GLN A 2 16.04 -7.83 24.79
C GLN A 2 15.54 -7.63 23.37
N PRO A 3 15.10 -6.41 22.98
CA PRO A 3 14.75 -6.13 21.60
C PRO A 3 15.98 -6.36 20.71
N SER A 4 15.81 -7.18 19.69
CA SER A 4 16.84 -7.41 18.67
C SER A 4 17.21 -6.06 18.04
N ALA A 5 18.46 -5.68 18.15
CA ALA A 5 18.97 -4.46 17.54
C ALA A 5 18.73 -4.54 16.01
N THR A 6 17.99 -3.58 15.48
CA THR A 6 17.82 -3.40 14.04
C THR A 6 19.20 -3.32 13.39
N PRO A 7 19.50 -4.13 12.35
CA PRO A 7 20.74 -3.97 11.61
C PRO A 7 20.77 -2.56 11.03
N ALA A 8 21.67 -1.73 11.52
CA ALA A 8 21.87 -0.40 11.01
C ALA A 8 22.41 -0.48 9.57
N LEU A 9 21.93 0.40 8.69
CA LEU A 9 22.67 0.69 7.46
C LEU A 9 24.13 1.00 7.82
N PRO A 10 25.09 0.67 6.95
CA PRO A 10 26.48 1.03 7.22
C PRO A 10 26.54 2.54 7.56
N PRO A 11 27.34 2.93 8.56
CA PRO A 11 27.41 4.32 8.98
C PRO A 11 27.77 5.19 7.78
N PHE A 12 27.15 6.37 7.71
CA PHE A 12 27.56 7.37 6.74
C PHE A 12 29.07 7.50 6.78
N PRO A 13 29.76 7.56 5.63
CA PRO A 13 31.17 7.85 5.61
C PRO A 13 31.37 9.16 6.39
N GLY A 14 32.42 9.21 7.21
CA GLY A 14 32.64 10.23 8.23
C GLY A 14 32.46 11.69 7.79
N PRO A 15 32.58 12.65 8.71
CA PRO A 15 32.24 14.05 8.46
C PRO A 15 32.92 14.58 7.19
N GLY A 16 32.08 14.99 6.21
CA GLY A 16 32.50 15.49 4.91
C GLY A 16 32.11 14.66 3.69
N SER A 17 31.65 13.42 3.84
CA SER A 17 31.12 12.66 2.71
C SER A 17 29.67 13.03 2.38
N ARG A 18 29.40 13.27 1.09
CA ARG A 18 28.08 13.59 0.58
C ARG A 18 27.30 12.36 0.07
N TYR A 19 27.82 11.16 0.31
CA TYR A 19 27.20 9.92 -0.17
C TYR A 19 27.41 8.78 0.84
N THR A 20 26.49 7.82 0.82
CA THR A 20 26.69 6.54 1.49
C THR A 20 27.38 5.55 0.55
N PRO A 21 28.26 4.66 1.05
CA PRO A 21 28.81 3.60 0.24
C PRO A 21 27.69 2.70 -0.33
N PRO A 22 27.90 2.14 -1.53
CA PRO A 22 26.98 1.12 -2.02
C PRO A 22 26.98 -0.09 -1.07
N PHE A 23 25.81 -0.70 -0.91
CA PHE A 23 25.67 -1.93 -0.14
C PHE A 23 25.09 -3.04 -1.01
N ASN A 24 25.24 -4.30 -0.60
CA ASN A 24 24.65 -5.42 -1.30
C ASN A 24 23.19 -5.57 -0.91
N PHE A 25 22.29 -5.32 -1.86
CA PHE A 25 20.84 -5.35 -1.62
C PHE A 25 20.33 -6.75 -1.24
N VAL A 26 20.88 -7.81 -1.82
CA VAL A 26 20.47 -9.19 -1.49
C VAL A 26 20.83 -9.51 -0.03
N ARG A 27 22.02 -9.11 0.42
CA ARG A 27 22.42 -9.23 1.82
C ARG A 27 21.52 -8.42 2.75
N TRP A 28 21.21 -7.18 2.37
CA TRP A 28 20.30 -6.32 3.13
C TRP A 28 18.92 -6.97 3.31
N LEU A 29 18.37 -7.60 2.27
CA LEU A 29 17.11 -8.35 2.35
C LEU A 29 17.18 -9.49 3.38
N GLN A 30 18.27 -10.25 3.39
CA GLN A 30 18.48 -11.33 4.34
C GLN A 30 18.54 -10.81 5.79
N GLU A 31 19.26 -9.73 6.01
CA GLU A 31 19.41 -9.09 7.32
C GLU A 31 18.09 -8.45 7.83
N ASN A 32 17.18 -8.07 6.93
CA ASN A 32 15.90 -7.45 7.26
C ASN A 32 14.69 -8.38 7.08
N GLU A 33 14.88 -9.65 6.77
CA GLU A 33 13.79 -10.58 6.43
C GLU A 33 12.66 -10.61 7.46
N ALA A 34 12.97 -10.56 8.75
CA ALA A 34 11.98 -10.57 9.82
C ALA A 34 11.06 -9.34 9.81
N LEU A 35 11.56 -8.18 9.33
CA LEU A 35 10.80 -6.93 9.22
C LEU A 35 9.95 -6.85 7.94
N LEU A 36 10.21 -7.73 6.98
CA LEU A 36 9.46 -7.84 5.73
C LEU A 36 8.29 -8.82 5.81
N LYS A 37 8.03 -9.37 7.00
CA LYS A 37 6.92 -10.27 7.30
C LYS A 37 5.85 -9.55 8.14
N PRO A 38 4.59 -10.02 8.12
CA PRO A 38 3.58 -9.50 9.05
C PRO A 38 4.06 -9.55 10.51
N PRO A 39 3.62 -8.60 11.37
CA PRO A 39 2.64 -7.52 11.11
C PRO A 39 3.21 -6.27 10.45
N VAL A 40 4.53 -6.09 10.33
CA VAL A 40 5.14 -4.86 9.78
C VAL A 40 5.06 -4.84 8.24
N GLY A 41 5.63 -5.84 7.58
CA GLY A 41 5.52 -6.06 6.14
C GLY A 41 6.24 -5.05 5.24
N ASN A 42 6.89 -4.02 5.78
CA ASN A 42 7.61 -3.03 4.99
C ASN A 42 8.86 -2.48 5.70
N ARG A 43 9.83 -2.03 4.91
CA ARG A 43 11.06 -1.42 5.43
C ARG A 43 11.59 -0.38 4.43
N GLN A 44 11.68 0.86 4.86
CA GLN A 44 12.36 1.92 4.12
C GLN A 44 13.87 1.71 4.17
N ILE A 45 14.56 1.88 3.02
CA ILE A 45 16.00 1.60 2.90
C ILE A 45 16.83 2.78 3.41
N TRP A 46 16.52 4.00 2.97
CA TRP A 46 17.18 5.24 3.39
C TRP A 46 16.18 6.17 4.07
N GLN A 47 16.65 6.89 5.07
CA GLN A 47 15.91 7.95 5.73
C GLN A 47 16.39 9.31 5.23
N ASP A 48 15.57 10.34 5.37
CA ASP A 48 15.90 11.74 5.07
C ASP A 48 16.46 11.96 3.64
N THR A 49 15.80 11.36 2.65
CA THR A 49 16.16 11.44 1.23
C THR A 49 14.96 11.89 0.39
N ASP A 50 15.23 12.48 -0.79
CA ASP A 50 14.18 12.92 -1.72
C ASP A 50 13.40 11.74 -2.35
N PHE A 51 14.00 10.57 -2.39
CA PHE A 51 13.33 9.34 -2.77
C PHE A 51 13.01 8.49 -1.54
N ILE A 52 11.76 8.10 -1.43
CA ILE A 52 11.30 7.11 -0.46
C ILE A 52 11.43 5.75 -1.13
N VAL A 53 12.42 4.96 -0.70
CA VAL A 53 12.68 3.63 -1.26
C VAL A 53 12.33 2.59 -0.23
N THR A 54 11.23 1.86 -0.46
CA THR A 54 10.65 0.92 0.51
C THR A 54 10.57 -0.48 -0.08
N VAL A 55 11.03 -1.47 0.66
CA VAL A 55 10.73 -2.88 0.38
C VAL A 55 9.46 -3.27 1.13
N VAL A 56 8.51 -3.81 0.40
CA VAL A 56 7.22 -4.26 0.95
C VAL A 56 7.07 -5.76 0.73
N GLY A 57 6.78 -6.48 1.82
CA GLY A 57 6.61 -7.94 1.82
C GLY A 57 5.15 -8.38 1.93
N GLY A 58 4.88 -9.58 1.40
CA GLY A 58 3.62 -10.31 1.62
C GLY A 58 3.73 -11.35 2.74
N PRO A 59 2.59 -11.85 3.26
CA PRO A 59 1.25 -11.52 2.80
C PRO A 59 0.72 -10.19 3.36
N ASN A 60 -0.02 -9.48 2.52
CA ASN A 60 -0.71 -8.25 2.88
C ASN A 60 -1.99 -8.12 2.04
N ALA A 61 -3.10 -7.81 2.68
CA ALA A 61 -4.37 -7.54 2.03
C ALA A 61 -5.03 -6.34 2.72
N ARG A 62 -5.55 -5.41 1.92
CA ARG A 62 -6.09 -4.14 2.42
C ARG A 62 -7.35 -3.74 1.63
N THR A 63 -8.22 -2.96 2.25
CA THR A 63 -9.48 -2.49 1.66
C THR A 63 -9.50 -1.00 1.35
N ASP A 64 -8.45 -0.29 1.75
CA ASP A 64 -8.26 1.12 1.43
C ASP A 64 -7.59 1.29 0.07
N PHE A 65 -7.87 2.42 -0.55
CA PHE A 65 -7.24 2.89 -1.78
C PHE A 65 -6.45 4.16 -1.48
N HIS A 66 -5.25 4.21 -1.96
CA HIS A 66 -4.37 5.36 -1.85
C HIS A 66 -4.56 6.28 -3.06
N ASP A 67 -4.69 7.56 -2.81
CA ASP A 67 -4.65 8.66 -3.77
C ASP A 67 -3.34 9.40 -3.52
N ASP A 68 -2.26 8.95 -4.17
CA ASP A 68 -0.93 9.53 -4.05
C ASP A 68 -0.79 10.74 -4.97
N PRO A 69 -0.36 11.91 -4.48
CA PRO A 69 -0.07 13.07 -5.31
C PRO A 69 1.21 12.94 -6.16
N CYS A 70 2.00 11.88 -5.93
CA CYS A 70 3.24 11.58 -6.66
C CYS A 70 3.11 10.31 -7.49
N GLU A 71 4.06 10.13 -8.40
CA GLU A 71 4.23 8.85 -9.10
C GLU A 71 4.81 7.80 -8.16
N GLU A 72 4.36 6.55 -8.31
CA GLU A 72 4.93 5.40 -7.63
C GLU A 72 5.53 4.42 -8.63
N PHE A 73 6.80 4.06 -8.44
CA PHE A 73 7.47 3.02 -9.20
C PHE A 73 7.45 1.72 -8.40
N PHE A 74 7.00 0.63 -9.03
CA PHE A 74 6.95 -0.71 -8.48
C PHE A 74 7.90 -1.63 -9.24
N TRP A 75 8.70 -2.40 -8.50
CA TRP A 75 9.45 -3.54 -9.02
C TRP A 75 9.15 -4.77 -8.18
N GLN A 76 8.38 -5.69 -8.76
CA GLN A 76 8.04 -6.96 -8.11
C GLN A 76 9.19 -7.95 -8.33
N PHE A 77 10.19 -7.93 -7.47
CA PHE A 77 11.43 -8.70 -7.68
C PHE A 77 11.40 -10.12 -7.10
N ARG A 78 10.36 -10.49 -6.32
CA ARG A 78 10.14 -11.87 -5.83
C ARG A 78 8.65 -12.13 -5.64
N GLY A 79 8.18 -13.31 -6.16
CA GLY A 79 6.79 -13.72 -6.06
C GLY A 79 5.84 -12.78 -6.77
N ASN A 80 4.55 -12.90 -6.51
CA ASN A 80 3.52 -12.16 -7.22
C ASN A 80 2.71 -11.24 -6.30
N ALA A 81 2.21 -10.17 -6.88
CA ALA A 81 1.31 -9.21 -6.27
C ALA A 81 0.29 -8.70 -7.30
N SER A 82 -0.62 -7.85 -6.89
CA SER A 82 -1.47 -7.07 -7.79
C SER A 82 -1.76 -5.70 -7.22
N LEU A 83 -2.04 -4.74 -8.09
CA LEU A 83 -2.67 -3.47 -7.70
C LEU A 83 -4.13 -3.53 -8.12
N LYS A 84 -5.03 -3.34 -7.15
CA LYS A 84 -6.41 -3.01 -7.46
C LYS A 84 -6.50 -1.52 -7.72
N ILE A 85 -6.85 -1.14 -8.94
CA ILE A 85 -7.01 0.25 -9.36
C ILE A 85 -8.49 0.60 -9.39
N ARG A 86 -8.82 1.83 -8.99
CA ARG A 86 -10.15 2.41 -9.11
C ARG A 86 -10.08 3.65 -9.99
N ASP A 87 -10.76 3.63 -11.12
CA ASP A 87 -10.95 4.74 -12.03
C ASP A 87 -12.44 4.97 -12.36
N GLU A 88 -12.74 5.80 -13.36
CA GLU A 88 -14.10 6.13 -13.78
C GLU A 88 -14.88 4.90 -14.30
N SER A 89 -14.18 3.90 -14.85
CA SER A 89 -14.78 2.68 -15.38
C SER A 89 -15.01 1.58 -14.32
N GLY A 90 -14.49 1.76 -13.12
CA GLY A 90 -14.67 0.84 -12.00
C GLY A 90 -13.38 0.32 -11.39
N PHE A 91 -13.41 -0.93 -10.90
CA PHE A 91 -12.24 -1.59 -10.33
C PHE A 91 -11.55 -2.49 -11.34
N HIS A 92 -10.23 -2.37 -11.40
CA HIS A 92 -9.36 -3.17 -12.27
C HIS A 92 -8.27 -3.84 -11.45
N ASP A 93 -7.86 -5.03 -11.85
CA ASP A 93 -6.71 -5.71 -11.27
C ASP A 93 -5.53 -5.67 -12.26
N VAL A 94 -4.45 -5.00 -11.84
CA VAL A 94 -3.18 -4.98 -12.53
C VAL A 94 -2.25 -5.99 -11.87
N ALA A 95 -1.97 -7.09 -12.56
CA ALA A 95 -1.05 -8.11 -12.05
C ALA A 95 0.38 -7.58 -12.06
N LEU A 96 1.11 -7.83 -10.97
CA LEU A 96 2.56 -7.63 -10.84
C LEU A 96 3.20 -9.00 -10.61
N ARG A 97 3.75 -9.59 -11.65
CA ARG A 97 4.45 -10.87 -11.59
C ARG A 97 5.90 -10.67 -11.20
N GLU A 98 6.54 -11.71 -10.72
CA GLU A 98 7.98 -11.66 -10.47
C GLU A 98 8.76 -11.18 -11.71
N GLY A 99 9.57 -10.15 -11.52
CA GLY A 99 10.32 -9.46 -12.56
C GLY A 99 9.63 -8.24 -13.16
N ASP A 100 8.32 -8.07 -12.98
CA ASP A 100 7.59 -6.95 -13.55
C ASP A 100 7.99 -5.61 -12.89
N VAL A 101 8.02 -4.56 -13.72
CA VAL A 101 8.12 -3.16 -13.30
C VAL A 101 6.88 -2.40 -13.75
N PHE A 102 6.44 -1.45 -12.93
CA PHE A 102 5.26 -0.64 -13.22
C PHE A 102 5.44 0.77 -12.67
N LEU A 103 5.10 1.78 -13.46
CA LEU A 103 5.03 3.16 -13.02
C LEU A 103 3.56 3.57 -12.95
N LEU A 104 3.10 3.90 -11.76
CA LEU A 104 1.74 4.38 -11.51
C LEU A 104 1.75 5.91 -11.54
N PRO A 105 0.92 6.55 -12.38
CA PRO A 105 0.79 8.00 -12.38
C PRO A 105 0.18 8.55 -11.08
N PRO A 106 0.42 9.85 -10.77
CA PRO A 106 -0.21 10.50 -9.64
C PRO A 106 -1.75 10.40 -9.70
N HIS A 107 -2.38 10.39 -8.53
CA HIS A 107 -3.83 10.42 -8.37
C HIS A 107 -4.60 9.23 -8.97
N VAL A 108 -3.93 8.16 -9.35
CA VAL A 108 -4.58 6.89 -9.69
C VAL A 108 -4.86 6.13 -8.39
N ARG A 109 -6.15 6.04 -8.01
CA ARG A 109 -6.55 5.34 -6.78
C ARG A 109 -6.18 3.87 -6.88
N HIS A 110 -5.38 3.41 -5.95
CA HIS A 110 -4.86 2.05 -5.99
C HIS A 110 -4.76 1.41 -4.61
N SER A 111 -4.84 0.10 -4.59
CA SER A 111 -4.75 -0.71 -3.38
C SER A 111 -3.83 -1.90 -3.66
N PRO A 112 -2.57 -1.87 -3.18
CA PRO A 112 -1.64 -2.98 -3.36
C PRO A 112 -2.08 -4.22 -2.60
N GLN A 113 -2.21 -5.34 -3.29
CA GLN A 113 -2.59 -6.65 -2.77
C GLN A 113 -1.43 -7.62 -2.92
N ARG A 114 -0.98 -8.21 -1.82
CA ARG A 114 0.14 -9.15 -1.78
C ARG A 114 -0.28 -10.44 -1.05
N PRO A 115 -1.09 -11.31 -1.69
CA PRO A 115 -1.58 -12.52 -1.03
C PRO A 115 -0.50 -13.57 -0.82
N GLU A 116 0.57 -13.54 -1.62
CA GLU A 116 1.62 -14.54 -1.60
C GLU A 116 2.62 -14.29 -0.47
N ALA A 117 2.79 -15.28 0.40
CA ALA A 117 3.76 -15.21 1.49
C ALA A 117 5.20 -15.20 0.95
N GLY A 118 6.01 -14.25 1.44
CA GLY A 118 7.39 -14.09 1.00
C GLY A 118 7.56 -13.35 -0.33
N SER A 119 6.46 -12.88 -0.95
CA SER A 119 6.56 -11.95 -2.07
C SER A 119 7.20 -10.63 -1.63
N LEU A 120 8.03 -10.03 -2.49
CA LEU A 120 8.75 -8.79 -2.20
C LEU A 120 8.65 -7.83 -3.39
N CYS A 121 8.30 -6.60 -3.10
CA CYS A 121 8.23 -5.51 -4.05
C CYS A 121 9.10 -4.34 -3.57
N LEU A 122 9.89 -3.75 -4.46
CA LEU A 122 10.51 -2.46 -4.22
C LEU A 122 9.56 -1.38 -4.72
N VAL A 123 9.21 -0.46 -3.84
CA VAL A 123 8.39 0.72 -4.15
C VAL A 123 9.27 1.95 -4.01
N ILE A 124 9.28 2.80 -5.03
CA ILE A 124 10.01 4.07 -5.03
C ILE A 124 9.01 5.18 -5.28
N GLU A 125 8.97 6.11 -4.36
CA GLU A 125 8.13 7.30 -4.39
C GLU A 125 9.00 8.54 -4.17
N ARG A 126 8.46 9.71 -4.48
CA ARG A 126 9.09 10.98 -4.10
C ARG A 126 8.58 11.43 -2.74
N THR A 127 9.45 12.11 -2.00
CA THR A 127 9.01 12.92 -0.85
C THR A 127 7.95 13.92 -1.31
N ARG A 128 6.86 14.03 -0.56
CA ARG A 128 5.74 14.91 -0.92
C ARG A 128 6.19 16.35 -0.95
N PRO A 129 5.83 17.12 -1.98
CA PRO A 129 5.99 18.56 -1.95
C PRO A 129 5.22 19.19 -0.79
N ASP A 130 5.67 20.35 -0.31
CA ASP A 130 4.96 21.08 0.74
C ASP A 130 3.50 21.33 0.39
N GLY A 131 2.60 20.99 1.31
CA GLY A 131 1.16 21.12 1.13
C GLY A 131 0.50 20.07 0.26
N ALA A 132 1.24 19.07 -0.24
CA ALA A 132 0.64 17.93 -0.94
C ALA A 132 -0.13 17.06 0.04
N ILE A 133 -1.29 16.58 -0.39
CA ILE A 133 -2.22 15.80 0.42
C ILE A 133 -2.37 14.42 -0.19
N ASP A 134 -2.08 13.40 0.60
CA ASP A 134 -2.42 12.01 0.31
C ASP A 134 -3.86 11.74 0.73
N GLY A 135 -4.61 11.00 -0.08
CA GLY A 135 -5.97 10.57 0.23
C GLY A 135 -6.03 9.06 0.48
N PHE A 136 -6.79 8.68 1.51
CA PHE A 136 -7.13 7.26 1.73
C PHE A 136 -8.63 7.10 1.62
N GLU A 137 -9.05 6.23 0.73
CA GLU A 137 -10.44 6.06 0.32
C GLU A 137 -10.92 4.63 0.53
N TRP A 138 -12.16 4.48 0.99
CA TRP A 138 -12.84 3.18 1.12
C TRP A 138 -14.11 3.20 0.28
N TYR A 139 -14.26 2.18 -0.54
CA TYR A 139 -15.36 2.06 -1.47
C TYR A 139 -16.30 0.92 -1.10
N CYS A 140 -17.59 1.13 -1.35
CA CYS A 140 -18.61 0.12 -1.18
C CYS A 140 -18.49 -0.98 -2.23
N ALA A 141 -18.28 -2.23 -1.81
CA ALA A 141 -18.20 -3.35 -2.73
C ALA A 141 -19.53 -3.66 -3.45
N ALA A 142 -20.66 -3.21 -2.88
CA ALA A 142 -21.99 -3.45 -3.44
C ALA A 142 -22.40 -2.45 -4.53
N CYS A 143 -22.00 -1.17 -4.42
CA CYS A 143 -22.49 -0.13 -5.34
C CYS A 143 -21.40 0.85 -5.83
N ASP A 144 -20.14 0.65 -5.50
CA ASP A 144 -18.99 1.47 -5.92
C ASP A 144 -18.90 2.87 -5.32
N ALA A 145 -19.88 3.28 -4.53
CA ALA A 145 -19.86 4.59 -3.94
C ALA A 145 -18.71 4.73 -2.93
N LEU A 146 -18.13 5.93 -2.86
CA LEU A 146 -17.20 6.28 -1.81
C LEU A 146 -17.90 6.22 -0.44
N VAL A 147 -17.37 5.42 0.46
CA VAL A 147 -17.86 5.29 1.85
C VAL A 147 -17.20 6.31 2.75
N HIS A 148 -15.89 6.46 2.59
CA HIS A 148 -15.11 7.35 3.43
C HIS A 148 -13.81 7.77 2.73
N ARG A 149 -13.36 8.99 3.03
CA ARG A 149 -12.03 9.50 2.63
C ARG A 149 -11.38 10.17 3.84
N ILE A 150 -10.08 9.98 3.95
CA ILE A 150 -9.22 10.67 4.91
C ILE A 150 -8.11 11.35 4.11
N ASP A 151 -7.95 12.64 4.31
CA ASP A 151 -6.86 13.42 3.75
C ASP A 151 -5.76 13.58 4.80
N VAL A 152 -4.51 13.37 4.40
CA VAL A 152 -3.33 13.41 5.27
C VAL A 152 -2.21 14.17 4.59
N GLU A 153 -1.62 15.15 5.28
CA GLU A 153 -0.31 15.66 4.91
C GLU A 153 0.74 14.64 5.38
N LEU A 154 1.16 13.77 4.46
CA LEU A 154 2.00 12.62 4.77
C LEU A 154 3.46 13.06 4.95
N ARG A 155 4.02 12.83 6.14
CA ARG A 155 5.43 13.10 6.47
C ARG A 155 6.23 11.84 6.69
N SER A 156 5.59 10.78 7.18
CA SER A 156 6.19 9.48 7.45
C SER A 156 5.25 8.36 7.01
N ILE A 157 5.68 7.58 6.03
CA ILE A 157 4.91 6.39 5.60
C ILE A 157 4.75 5.38 6.76
N VAL A 158 5.76 5.27 7.60
CA VAL A 158 5.77 4.28 8.69
C VAL A 158 4.81 4.66 9.82
N ASP A 159 4.72 5.96 10.14
CA ASP A 159 3.98 6.43 11.32
C ASP A 159 2.57 6.94 10.97
N ASP A 160 2.44 7.68 9.86
CA ASP A 160 1.19 8.33 9.51
C ASP A 160 0.16 7.37 8.92
N LEU A 161 0.59 6.40 8.11
CA LEU A 161 -0.32 5.46 7.46
C LEU A 161 -1.11 4.58 8.46
N PRO A 162 -0.50 3.94 9.45
CA PRO A 162 -1.25 3.15 10.44
C PRO A 162 -2.29 3.99 11.18
N THR A 163 -1.95 5.25 11.48
CA THR A 163 -2.87 6.21 12.14
C THR A 163 -4.05 6.56 11.21
N ALA A 164 -3.79 6.84 9.93
CA ALA A 164 -4.83 7.15 8.96
C ALA A 164 -5.79 5.96 8.79
N TYR A 165 -5.27 4.74 8.62
CA TYR A 165 -6.11 3.53 8.49
C TYR A 165 -6.93 3.26 9.75
N GLY A 166 -6.33 3.43 10.93
CA GLY A 166 -7.00 3.25 12.22
C GLY A 166 -8.24 4.11 12.33
N ARG A 167 -8.17 5.37 11.90
CA ARG A 167 -9.32 6.30 11.92
C ARG A 167 -10.57 5.77 11.21
N PHE A 168 -10.43 4.94 10.17
CA PHE A 168 -11.57 4.29 9.53
C PHE A 168 -11.90 2.95 10.15
N TYR A 169 -10.91 2.09 10.34
CA TYR A 169 -11.12 0.71 10.76
C TYR A 169 -11.65 0.56 12.17
N GLU A 170 -11.37 1.52 13.05
CA GLU A 170 -11.85 1.54 14.44
C GLU A 170 -13.24 2.17 14.59
N ARG A 171 -13.83 2.65 13.50
CA ARG A 171 -15.20 3.21 13.52
C ARG A 171 -16.23 2.11 13.73
N PRO A 172 -17.33 2.40 14.45
CA PRO A 172 -18.43 1.46 14.55
C PRO A 172 -19.10 1.24 13.19
N ASP A 173 -19.82 0.15 13.05
CA ASP A 173 -20.45 -0.29 11.80
C ASP A 173 -21.36 0.79 11.17
N GLU A 174 -22.12 1.51 11.99
CA GLU A 174 -22.98 2.59 11.53
C GLU A 174 -22.21 3.71 10.82
N ALA A 175 -21.00 4.01 11.30
CA ALA A 175 -20.13 5.04 10.72
C ALA A 175 -19.36 4.55 9.48
N ARG A 176 -19.42 3.23 9.20
CA ARG A 176 -18.87 2.59 7.99
C ARG A 176 -19.97 2.24 6.97
N ARG A 177 -21.19 2.72 7.19
CA ARG A 177 -22.32 2.49 6.30
C ARG A 177 -22.20 3.31 5.03
N CYS A 178 -22.35 2.66 3.89
CA CYS A 178 -22.37 3.32 2.58
C CYS A 178 -23.50 4.35 2.51
N PRO A 179 -23.21 5.61 2.17
CA PRO A 179 -24.21 6.65 2.08
C PRO A 179 -25.19 6.44 0.92
N SER A 180 -24.83 5.64 -0.07
CA SER A 180 -25.63 5.41 -1.27
C SER A 180 -26.59 4.22 -1.14
N CYS A 181 -26.12 3.07 -0.65
CA CYS A 181 -26.92 1.84 -0.61
C CYS A 181 -27.15 1.26 0.79
N GLY A 182 -26.58 1.86 1.83
CA GLY A 182 -26.72 1.42 3.20
C GLY A 182 -25.90 0.19 3.61
N THR A 183 -25.17 -0.44 2.69
CA THR A 183 -24.30 -1.58 3.00
C THR A 183 -23.18 -1.15 3.95
N VAL A 184 -22.92 -1.93 4.99
CA VAL A 184 -21.79 -1.68 5.91
C VAL A 184 -20.50 -2.15 5.27
N HIS A 185 -19.49 -1.28 5.22
CA HIS A 185 -18.15 -1.65 4.77
C HIS A 185 -17.50 -2.58 5.79
N PRO A 186 -16.94 -3.73 5.37
CA PRO A 186 -16.44 -4.76 6.31
C PRO A 186 -15.13 -4.37 7.05
N GLY A 187 -14.66 -3.13 6.90
CA GLY A 187 -13.46 -2.67 7.57
C GLY A 187 -12.21 -3.37 7.03
N ARG A 188 -11.49 -4.04 7.93
CA ARG A 188 -10.24 -4.79 7.59
C ARG A 188 -10.50 -6.13 6.91
N ASP A 189 -11.73 -6.62 6.89
CA ASP A 189 -12.05 -7.90 6.27
C ASP A 189 -12.03 -7.81 4.74
N TRP A 190 -10.80 -7.94 4.21
CA TRP A 190 -10.55 -7.93 2.79
C TRP A 190 -11.28 -9.06 2.05
N GLN A 191 -11.40 -10.23 2.67
CA GLN A 191 -12.04 -11.39 2.03
C GLN A 191 -13.53 -11.13 1.82
N ALA A 192 -14.21 -10.58 2.83
CA ALA A 192 -15.62 -10.19 2.71
C ALA A 192 -15.80 -9.08 1.66
N TRP A 193 -14.93 -8.05 1.66
CA TRP A 193 -15.00 -6.96 0.68
C TRP A 193 -14.78 -7.46 -0.74
N HIS A 194 -13.76 -8.29 -0.95
CA HIS A 194 -13.43 -8.83 -2.27
C HIS A 194 -14.51 -9.80 -2.79
N ALA A 195 -15.08 -10.64 -1.92
CA ALA A 195 -16.17 -11.54 -2.29
C ALA A 195 -17.44 -10.77 -2.73
N ALA A 196 -17.77 -9.70 -2.03
CA ALA A 196 -18.91 -8.83 -2.38
C ALA A 196 -18.69 -8.12 -3.72
N LEU A 197 -17.49 -7.59 -3.96
CA LEU A 197 -17.12 -6.98 -5.24
C LEU A 197 -17.22 -7.98 -6.40
N ALA A 198 -16.69 -9.17 -6.24
CA ALA A 198 -16.73 -10.22 -7.26
C ALA A 198 -18.16 -10.70 -7.55
N ALA A 199 -19.03 -10.75 -6.54
CA ALA A 199 -20.44 -11.08 -6.71
C ALA A 199 -21.16 -10.02 -7.56
N ARG A 200 -20.93 -8.75 -7.30
CA ARG A 200 -21.47 -7.63 -8.06
C ARG A 200 -21.07 -7.66 -9.54
N ILE A 201 -19.78 -7.86 -9.82
CA ILE A 201 -19.24 -7.90 -11.20
C ILE A 201 -19.92 -9.03 -11.98
N ARG A 202 -20.15 -10.20 -11.37
CA ARG A 202 -20.86 -11.32 -12.01
C ARG A 202 -22.32 -10.99 -12.31
N SER A 203 -23.03 -10.30 -11.42
CA SER A 203 -24.43 -9.91 -11.60
C SER A 203 -24.61 -8.90 -12.74
N SER A 204 -23.69 -7.94 -12.86
CA SER A 204 -23.70 -6.95 -13.95
C SER A 204 -23.49 -7.59 -15.33
N SER A 205 -22.61 -8.61 -15.41
CA SER A 205 -22.34 -9.35 -16.66
C SER A 205 -23.50 -10.22 -17.11
N SER A 206 -24.38 -10.65 -16.19
CA SER A 206 -25.56 -11.47 -16.52
C SER A 206 -26.77 -10.64 -16.96
N SER A 207 -26.82 -9.35 -16.63
CA SER A 207 -27.93 -8.44 -17.01
C SER A 207 -27.75 -7.79 -18.39
N SER A 208 -26.60 -8.03 -19.03
CA SER A 208 -26.27 -7.46 -20.36
C SER A 208 -26.42 -8.47 -21.52
N ARG A 209 -27.13 -9.59 -21.26
CA ARG A 209 -27.45 -10.61 -22.30
C ARG A 209 -28.93 -10.70 -22.58
#